data_0382bf48c82dc4b25dd24eab227c7834
#
_entry.id   0382bf48c82dc4b25dd24eab227c7834
#
_cell.length_a   1.000
_cell.length_b   1.000
_cell.length_c   1.000
_cell.angle_alpha   90.00
_cell.angle_beta   90.00
_cell.angle_gamma   90.00
#
_symmetry.space_group_name_H-M   'P 1'
#
loop_
_entity.id
_entity.type
_entity.pdbx_description
1 polymer ?
#
loop_
_entity_poly.entity_id
_entity_poly.type
_entity_poly.pdbx_seq_one_letter_code
_entity_poly.pdbx_strand_id
1 'polypeptide(L)'
;YNEQIAINGQAISNQKLNQLLQIYKDLFVHQGHHSTFKGVTEFEIITALAYDYFAQEEVDVAIIEVGMGGLLDSTNVCQPDLTAISTIGLDHMALLGSTLGEIAEQKAGIIKLSVPVVTGKIDREALEVIQSVATSKQASTYLYGQAYQVDWLRSEETGEVFSLENEWRESSIYQTSLLGTYQTDNAA
;
A
#
# COMPACT_ATOMS: atom_id res chain seq x y z
N TYR A 1 -11.23 -14.18 -1.51
CA TYR A 1 -9.76 -14.16 -1.32
C TYR A 1 -9.01 -14.07 -2.64
N ASN A 2 -9.48 -14.77 -3.67
CA ASN A 2 -8.76 -14.82 -4.96
C ASN A 2 -8.54 -13.44 -5.56
N GLU A 3 -9.54 -12.56 -5.46
CA GLU A 3 -9.48 -11.19 -5.98
C GLU A 3 -8.44 -10.30 -5.29
N GLN A 4 -7.99 -10.69 -4.10
CA GLN A 4 -6.98 -9.96 -3.33
C GLN A 4 -5.55 -10.29 -3.80
N ILE A 5 -5.36 -11.39 -4.54
CA ILE A 5 -4.06 -11.85 -5.04
C ILE A 5 -4.15 -12.01 -6.55
N ALA A 6 -3.59 -11.07 -7.30
CA ALA A 6 -3.67 -11.06 -8.75
C ALA A 6 -2.31 -10.79 -9.40
N ILE A 7 -2.07 -11.39 -10.56
CA ILE A 7 -0.92 -11.12 -11.44
C ILE A 7 -1.46 -10.63 -12.78
N ASN A 8 -1.02 -9.46 -13.22
CA ASN A 8 -1.46 -8.84 -14.48
C ASN A 8 -3.00 -8.79 -14.63
N GLY A 9 -3.69 -8.45 -13.53
CA GLY A 9 -5.15 -8.34 -13.49
C GLY A 9 -5.90 -9.68 -13.44
N GLN A 10 -5.20 -10.82 -13.38
CA GLN A 10 -5.80 -12.13 -13.22
C GLN A 10 -5.68 -12.63 -11.79
N ALA A 11 -6.80 -12.86 -11.14
CA ALA A 11 -6.84 -13.41 -9.78
C ALA A 11 -6.20 -14.81 -9.73
N ILE A 12 -5.55 -15.14 -8.61
CA ILE A 12 -5.02 -16.47 -8.34
C ILE A 12 -6.12 -17.52 -8.51
N SER A 13 -5.81 -18.62 -9.19
CA SER A 13 -6.79 -19.71 -9.40
C SER A 13 -7.09 -20.44 -8.08
N ASN A 14 -8.31 -20.98 -7.95
CA ASN A 14 -8.69 -21.81 -6.81
C ASN A 14 -7.72 -23.01 -6.62
N GLN A 15 -7.25 -23.58 -7.72
CA GLN A 15 -6.30 -24.69 -7.68
C GLN A 15 -4.98 -24.25 -7.04
N LYS A 16 -4.40 -23.14 -7.50
CA LYS A 16 -3.12 -22.65 -6.98
C LYS A 16 -3.26 -22.20 -5.51
N LEU A 17 -4.33 -21.47 -5.18
CA LEU A 17 -4.59 -21.04 -3.80
C LEU A 17 -4.72 -22.26 -2.87
N ASN A 18 -5.47 -23.30 -3.27
CA ASN A 18 -5.60 -24.52 -2.48
C ASN A 18 -4.27 -25.28 -2.32
N GLN A 19 -3.42 -25.30 -3.34
CA GLN A 19 -2.08 -25.90 -3.24
C GLN A 19 -1.23 -25.19 -2.18
N LEU A 20 -1.19 -23.87 -2.23
CA LEU A 20 -0.46 -23.05 -1.24
C LEU A 20 -1.03 -23.24 0.18
N LEU A 21 -2.36 -23.15 0.32
CA LEU A 21 -3.03 -23.40 1.61
C LEU A 21 -2.70 -24.77 2.19
N GLN A 22 -2.57 -25.81 1.37
CA GLN A 22 -2.22 -27.15 1.85
C GLN A 22 -0.80 -27.17 2.42
N ILE A 23 0.17 -26.51 1.76
CA ILE A 23 1.55 -26.39 2.27
C ILE A 23 1.56 -25.73 3.64
N TYR A 24 0.88 -24.61 3.80
CA TYR A 24 0.81 -23.88 5.07
C TYR A 24 0.05 -24.67 6.14
N LYS A 25 -1.05 -25.36 5.76
CA LYS A 25 -1.78 -26.23 6.67
C LYS A 25 -0.86 -27.34 7.23
N ASP A 26 -0.09 -27.99 6.37
CA ASP A 26 0.83 -29.03 6.80
C ASP A 26 1.91 -28.47 7.75
N LEU A 27 2.40 -27.27 7.47
CA LEU A 27 3.34 -26.54 8.32
C LEU A 27 2.74 -26.25 9.71
N PHE A 28 1.49 -25.77 9.77
CA PHE A 28 0.77 -25.52 11.02
C PHE A 28 0.46 -26.80 11.79
N VAL A 29 0.06 -27.87 11.11
CA VAL A 29 -0.25 -29.16 11.73
C VAL A 29 1.01 -29.83 12.32
N HIS A 30 2.10 -29.82 11.60
CA HIS A 30 3.35 -30.43 12.02
C HIS A 30 4.10 -29.64 13.11
N GLN A 31 3.93 -28.32 13.12
CA GLN A 31 4.53 -27.42 14.12
C GLN A 31 3.55 -26.92 15.18
N GLY A 32 2.29 -27.38 15.14
CA GLY A 32 1.19 -26.90 15.99
C GLY A 32 1.36 -27.13 17.50
N HIS A 33 2.41 -27.83 17.94
CA HIS A 33 2.82 -27.88 19.34
C HIS A 33 3.78 -26.77 19.76
N HIS A 34 4.30 -25.97 18.80
CA HIS A 34 5.11 -24.79 19.11
C HIS A 34 4.22 -23.57 19.32
N SER A 35 4.43 -22.88 20.44
CA SER A 35 3.69 -21.69 20.85
C SER A 35 3.70 -20.53 19.81
N THR A 36 4.59 -20.59 18.84
CA THR A 36 4.86 -19.58 17.83
C THR A 36 3.68 -19.36 16.86
N PHE A 37 2.81 -20.35 16.64
CA PHE A 37 1.68 -20.27 15.70
C PHE A 37 0.32 -20.07 16.39
N LYS A 38 0.30 -19.88 17.71
CA LYS A 38 -0.95 -19.56 18.42
C LYS A 38 -1.35 -18.13 18.11
N GLY A 39 -2.54 -17.96 17.51
CA GLY A 39 -3.12 -16.64 17.26
C GLY A 39 -2.78 -16.01 15.92
N VAL A 40 -2.18 -16.78 14.99
CA VAL A 40 -2.01 -16.32 13.60
C VAL A 40 -3.37 -16.02 12.99
N THR A 41 -3.50 -14.83 12.43
CA THR A 41 -4.73 -14.34 11.81
C THR A 41 -4.85 -14.84 10.37
N GLU A 42 -6.09 -14.82 9.85
CA GLU A 42 -6.36 -15.15 8.46
C GLU A 42 -5.62 -14.21 7.49
N PHE A 43 -5.56 -12.91 7.81
CA PHE A 43 -4.84 -11.92 7.00
C PHE A 43 -3.33 -12.19 6.97
N GLU A 44 -2.71 -12.60 8.07
CA GLU A 44 -1.29 -13.00 8.09
C GLU A 44 -1.03 -14.22 7.20
N ILE A 45 -1.95 -15.20 7.19
CA ILE A 45 -1.85 -16.36 6.31
C ILE A 45 -1.96 -15.95 4.85
N ILE A 46 -2.97 -15.17 4.48
CA ILE A 46 -3.18 -14.71 3.10
C ILE A 46 -2.01 -13.83 2.63
N THR A 47 -1.47 -12.98 3.47
CA THR A 47 -0.28 -12.17 3.17
C THR A 47 0.93 -13.07 2.86
N ALA A 48 1.19 -14.07 3.70
CA ALA A 48 2.28 -15.01 3.47
C ALA A 48 2.11 -15.80 2.16
N LEU A 49 0.87 -16.24 1.87
CA LEU A 49 0.53 -16.91 0.61
C LEU A 49 0.75 -16.02 -0.61
N ALA A 50 0.40 -14.74 -0.51
CA ALA A 50 0.59 -13.78 -1.59
C ALA A 50 2.07 -13.59 -1.91
N TYR A 51 2.91 -13.39 -0.89
CA TYR A 51 4.36 -13.28 -1.09
C TYR A 51 4.97 -14.54 -1.70
N ASP A 52 4.58 -15.73 -1.20
CA ASP A 52 5.05 -17.01 -1.74
C ASP A 52 4.59 -17.19 -3.20
N TYR A 53 3.34 -16.86 -3.51
CA TYR A 53 2.81 -16.93 -4.86
C TYR A 53 3.57 -16.01 -5.82
N PHE A 54 3.77 -14.76 -5.47
CA PHE A 54 4.51 -13.81 -6.30
C PHE A 54 5.97 -14.23 -6.50
N ALA A 55 6.60 -14.82 -5.48
CA ALA A 55 7.95 -15.36 -5.60
C ALA A 55 8.02 -16.58 -6.53
N GLN A 56 7.03 -17.51 -6.45
CA GLN A 56 6.97 -18.69 -7.33
C GLN A 56 6.70 -18.34 -8.79
N GLU A 57 5.91 -17.27 -9.03
CA GLU A 57 5.60 -16.79 -10.38
C GLU A 57 6.65 -15.80 -10.93
N GLU A 58 7.70 -15.53 -10.16
CA GLU A 58 8.84 -14.66 -10.52
C GLU A 58 8.38 -13.29 -11.07
N VAL A 59 7.43 -12.63 -10.36
CA VAL A 59 6.91 -11.34 -10.81
C VAL A 59 8.02 -10.27 -10.80
N ASP A 60 8.04 -9.41 -11.82
CA ASP A 60 9.01 -8.32 -11.93
C ASP A 60 8.78 -7.23 -10.89
N VAL A 61 7.51 -6.97 -10.57
CA VAL A 61 7.07 -5.94 -9.61
C VAL A 61 5.86 -6.46 -8.83
N ALA A 62 5.90 -6.34 -7.51
CA ALA A 62 4.77 -6.61 -6.62
C ALA A 62 4.26 -5.30 -6.01
N ILE A 63 2.96 -5.03 -6.15
CA ILE A 63 2.27 -3.92 -5.50
C ILE A 63 1.55 -4.49 -4.29
N ILE A 64 1.98 -4.09 -3.10
CA ILE A 64 1.48 -4.60 -1.83
C ILE A 64 0.66 -3.53 -1.12
N GLU A 65 -0.62 -3.78 -0.95
CA GLU A 65 -1.52 -2.90 -0.20
C GLU A 65 -1.54 -3.29 1.27
N VAL A 66 -1.34 -2.29 2.14
CA VAL A 66 -1.42 -2.44 3.60
C VAL A 66 -2.86 -2.73 4.01
N GLY A 67 -3.07 -3.73 4.86
CA GLY A 67 -4.39 -4.04 5.39
C GLY A 67 -4.89 -2.99 6.38
N MET A 68 -4.07 -2.64 7.36
CA MET A 68 -4.42 -1.63 8.37
C MET A 68 -3.17 -0.96 8.97
N GLY A 69 -3.21 0.36 9.10
CA GLY A 69 -2.12 1.14 9.70
C GLY A 69 -0.87 1.13 8.84
N GLY A 70 0.08 0.29 9.14
CA GLY A 70 1.34 0.14 8.41
C GLY A 70 2.44 -0.47 9.27
N LEU A 71 2.79 0.16 10.38
CA LEU A 71 3.92 -0.24 11.23
C LEU A 71 3.89 -1.72 11.66
N LEU A 72 2.73 -2.19 12.11
CA LEU A 72 2.52 -3.55 12.62
C LEU A 72 1.72 -4.42 11.63
N ASP A 73 1.49 -3.93 10.42
CA ASP A 73 0.77 -4.72 9.42
C ASP A 73 1.60 -5.91 8.93
N SER A 74 0.94 -7.04 8.68
CA SER A 74 1.61 -8.25 8.21
C SER A 74 2.30 -8.08 6.87
N THR A 75 1.83 -7.14 6.04
CA THR A 75 2.48 -6.80 4.77
C THR A 75 3.81 -6.06 4.95
N ASN A 76 4.07 -5.47 6.13
CA ASN A 76 5.26 -4.65 6.37
C ASN A 76 6.56 -5.43 6.61
N VAL A 77 6.57 -6.72 6.29
CA VAL A 77 7.76 -7.60 6.37
C VAL A 77 8.70 -7.46 5.17
N CYS A 78 8.25 -6.86 4.08
CA CYS A 78 9.04 -6.68 2.87
C CYS A 78 10.04 -5.50 2.97
N GLN A 79 11.05 -5.53 2.09
CA GLN A 79 11.90 -4.40 1.78
C GLN A 79 11.47 -3.84 0.43
N PRO A 80 10.69 -2.75 0.38
CA PRO A 80 10.19 -2.20 -0.86
C PRO A 80 11.23 -1.34 -1.58
N ASP A 81 11.04 -1.16 -2.89
CA ASP A 81 11.80 -0.18 -3.68
C ASP A 81 11.19 1.23 -3.58
N LEU A 82 9.89 1.30 -3.29
CA LEU A 82 9.12 2.53 -3.12
C LEU A 82 8.02 2.32 -2.09
N THR A 83 7.74 3.32 -1.28
CA THR A 83 6.56 3.38 -0.42
C THR A 83 5.62 4.49 -0.87
N ALA A 84 4.30 4.26 -0.72
CA ALA A 84 3.28 5.25 -1.04
C ALA A 84 2.29 5.38 0.13
N ILE A 85 1.96 6.63 0.50
CA ILE A 85 0.94 6.94 1.49
C ILE A 85 -0.06 7.89 0.82
N SER A 86 -1.21 7.36 0.41
CA SER A 86 -2.18 8.08 -0.42
C SER A 86 -2.90 9.19 0.37
N THR A 87 -3.57 8.83 1.46
CA THR A 87 -4.32 9.76 2.30
C THR A 87 -4.27 9.35 3.76
N ILE A 88 -4.51 10.32 4.64
CA ILE A 88 -4.67 10.07 6.09
C ILE A 88 -5.98 10.70 6.54
N GLY A 89 -6.82 9.91 7.19
CA GLY A 89 -8.09 10.32 7.78
C GLY A 89 -8.30 9.67 9.14
N LEU A 90 -9.28 10.16 9.89
CA LEU A 90 -9.68 9.60 11.19
C LEU A 90 -10.47 8.30 10.94
N ASP A 91 -9.75 7.22 10.68
CA ASP A 91 -10.29 5.89 10.51
C ASP A 91 -9.59 4.89 11.44
N HIS A 92 -10.29 3.82 11.82
CA HIS A 92 -9.80 2.79 12.76
C HIS A 92 -9.23 3.36 14.06
N MET A 93 -9.80 4.47 14.58
CA MET A 93 -9.29 5.24 15.72
C MET A 93 -9.07 4.39 16.97
N ALA A 94 -9.85 3.33 17.18
CA ALA A 94 -9.69 2.43 18.31
C ALA A 94 -8.35 1.65 18.31
N LEU A 95 -7.70 1.53 17.15
CA LEU A 95 -6.49 0.74 16.96
C LEU A 95 -5.28 1.60 16.55
N LEU A 96 -5.50 2.64 15.74
CA LEU A 96 -4.42 3.41 15.13
C LEU A 96 -4.13 4.73 15.85
N GLY A 97 -5.04 5.20 16.71
CA GLY A 97 -4.91 6.46 17.41
C GLY A 97 -6.08 7.40 17.21
N SER A 98 -6.15 8.45 17.99
CA SER A 98 -7.27 9.41 18.07
C SER A 98 -7.01 10.72 17.33
N THR A 99 -5.80 10.92 16.83
CA THR A 99 -5.36 12.11 16.08
C THR A 99 -4.80 11.74 14.72
N LEU A 100 -4.79 12.70 13.79
CA LEU A 100 -4.17 12.49 12.46
C LEU A 100 -2.67 12.19 12.60
N GLY A 101 -1.99 12.81 13.58
CA GLY A 101 -0.57 12.56 13.85
C GLY A 101 -0.29 11.11 14.29
N GLU A 102 -1.09 10.56 15.23
CA GLU A 102 -0.95 9.16 15.68
C GLU A 102 -1.21 8.17 14.54
N ILE A 103 -2.24 8.41 13.73
CA ILE A 103 -2.54 7.59 12.56
C ILE A 103 -1.42 7.70 11.50
N ALA A 104 -0.89 8.91 11.30
CA ALA A 104 0.24 9.14 10.40
C ALA A 104 1.49 8.37 10.83
N GLU A 105 1.78 8.30 12.14
CA GLU A 105 2.91 7.53 12.66
C GLU A 105 2.78 6.05 12.36
N GLN A 106 1.57 5.47 12.52
CA GLN A 106 1.30 4.08 12.16
C GLN A 106 1.49 3.82 10.67
N LYS A 107 0.98 4.72 9.81
CA LYS A 107 1.13 4.59 8.36
C LYS A 107 2.58 4.80 7.90
N ALA A 108 3.27 5.77 8.47
CA ALA A 108 4.69 6.03 8.18
C ALA A 108 5.63 4.88 8.58
N GLY A 109 5.14 3.94 9.40
CA GLY A 109 5.89 2.72 9.77
C GLY A 109 6.30 1.83 8.59
N ILE A 110 5.71 2.02 7.40
CA ILE A 110 6.13 1.32 6.18
C ILE A 110 7.39 1.91 5.54
N ILE A 111 7.80 3.12 5.92
CA ILE A 111 8.98 3.79 5.38
C ILE A 111 10.23 3.07 5.85
N LYS A 112 11.06 2.62 4.93
CA LYS A 112 12.31 1.88 5.20
C LYS A 112 13.53 2.76 4.96
N LEU A 113 14.66 2.34 5.50
CA LEU A 113 15.93 3.07 5.37
C LEU A 113 16.30 3.27 3.90
N SER A 114 16.50 4.52 3.52
CA SER A 114 16.89 4.96 2.16
C SER A 114 15.91 4.59 1.05
N VAL A 115 14.67 4.18 1.39
CA VAL A 115 13.62 3.90 0.41
C VAL A 115 12.78 5.15 0.21
N PRO A 116 12.57 5.60 -1.03
CA PRO A 116 11.76 6.79 -1.30
C PRO A 116 10.30 6.60 -0.88
N VAL A 117 9.66 7.71 -0.48
CA VAL A 117 8.23 7.75 -0.16
C VAL A 117 7.52 8.82 -0.98
N VAL A 118 6.41 8.40 -1.61
CA VAL A 118 5.46 9.28 -2.30
C VAL A 118 4.26 9.51 -1.37
N THR A 119 3.77 10.73 -1.29
CA THR A 119 2.55 11.04 -0.53
C THR A 119 1.50 11.63 -1.44
N GLY A 120 0.27 11.18 -1.31
CA GLY A 120 -0.86 11.88 -1.87
C GLY A 120 -1.18 13.17 -1.11
N LYS A 121 -2.41 13.67 -1.29
CA LYS A 121 -2.87 14.90 -0.62
C LYS A 121 -3.17 14.63 0.85
N ILE A 122 -2.28 15.06 1.73
CA ILE A 122 -2.30 14.78 3.17
C ILE A 122 -2.33 16.11 3.94
N ASP A 123 -3.11 16.15 5.03
CA ASP A 123 -3.17 17.30 5.92
C ASP A 123 -1.81 17.59 6.56
N ARG A 124 -1.55 18.87 6.80
CA ARG A 124 -0.25 19.38 7.27
C ARG A 124 0.25 18.67 8.52
N GLU A 125 -0.61 18.46 9.52
CA GLU A 125 -0.25 17.78 10.77
C GLU A 125 0.31 16.38 10.52
N ALA A 126 -0.40 15.59 9.72
CA ALA A 126 0.00 14.24 9.36
C ALA A 126 1.23 14.21 8.45
N LEU A 127 1.35 15.19 7.54
CA LEU A 127 2.49 15.30 6.64
C LEU A 127 3.79 15.60 7.39
N GLU A 128 3.75 16.46 8.41
CA GLU A 128 4.92 16.77 9.27
C GLU A 128 5.44 15.50 9.98
N VAL A 129 4.56 14.61 10.41
CA VAL A 129 4.93 13.31 11.00
C VAL A 129 5.62 12.42 9.96
N ILE A 130 5.02 12.28 8.76
CA ILE A 130 5.60 11.47 7.67
C ILE A 130 6.99 11.99 7.29
N GLN A 131 7.17 13.31 7.14
CA GLN A 131 8.46 13.92 6.82
C GLN A 131 9.50 13.68 7.92
N SER A 132 9.10 13.74 9.19
CA SER A 132 9.97 13.43 10.32
C SER A 132 10.47 11.98 10.27
N VAL A 133 9.56 11.02 10.04
CA VAL A 133 9.92 9.61 9.89
C VAL A 133 10.81 9.40 8.68
N ALA A 134 10.46 9.97 7.52
CA ALA A 134 11.27 9.87 6.29
C ALA A 134 12.70 10.40 6.52
N THR A 135 12.83 11.55 7.17
CA THR A 135 14.14 12.13 7.52
C THR A 135 14.94 11.18 8.41
N SER A 136 14.33 10.60 9.45
CA SER A 136 14.98 9.64 10.34
C SER A 136 15.45 8.36 9.61
N LYS A 137 14.76 7.99 8.53
CA LYS A 137 15.06 6.85 7.66
C LYS A 137 15.94 7.22 6.46
N GLN A 138 16.38 8.48 6.34
CA GLN A 138 17.13 8.95 5.17
C GLN A 138 16.41 8.67 3.84
N ALA A 139 15.09 8.67 3.87
CA ALA A 139 14.21 8.42 2.74
C ALA A 139 13.95 9.73 1.99
N SER A 140 14.11 9.71 0.67
CA SER A 140 13.67 10.83 -0.19
C SER A 140 12.16 10.94 -0.18
N THR A 141 11.63 12.17 -0.16
CA THR A 141 10.18 12.42 -0.13
C THR A 141 9.72 13.08 -1.42
N TYR A 142 8.65 12.55 -2.01
CA TYR A 142 7.96 13.09 -3.17
C TYR A 142 6.54 13.48 -2.75
N LEU A 143 6.37 14.75 -2.38
CA LEU A 143 5.16 15.24 -1.74
C LEU A 143 4.21 15.86 -2.77
N TYR A 144 2.93 15.53 -2.66
CA TYR A 144 1.87 16.22 -3.39
C TYR A 144 1.94 17.74 -3.17
N GLY A 145 1.80 18.51 -4.23
CA GLY A 145 1.88 19.98 -4.21
C GLY A 145 3.31 20.53 -4.12
N GLN A 146 4.35 19.66 -4.11
CA GLN A 146 5.77 20.05 -4.16
C GLN A 146 6.51 19.35 -5.30
N ALA A 147 6.65 18.03 -5.25
CA ALA A 147 7.30 17.24 -6.29
C ALA A 147 6.38 16.98 -7.49
N TYR A 148 5.09 16.97 -7.27
CA TYR A 148 4.09 16.84 -8.31
C TYR A 148 2.77 17.50 -7.92
N GLN A 149 1.95 17.85 -8.92
CA GLN A 149 0.63 18.44 -8.75
C GLN A 149 -0.36 17.86 -9.74
N VAL A 150 -1.61 17.77 -9.32
CA VAL A 150 -2.72 17.27 -10.12
C VAL A 150 -3.79 18.32 -10.19
N ASP A 151 -4.22 18.64 -11.41
CA ASP A 151 -5.34 19.54 -11.65
C ASP A 151 -6.43 18.79 -12.41
N TRP A 152 -7.59 18.64 -11.76
CA TRP A 152 -8.79 18.13 -12.43
C TRP A 152 -9.21 19.09 -13.56
N LEU A 153 -9.48 18.54 -14.73
CA LEU A 153 -9.86 19.33 -15.91
C LEU A 153 -11.35 19.20 -16.24
N ARG A 154 -11.86 17.97 -16.28
CA ARG A 154 -13.27 17.70 -16.59
C ARG A 154 -13.65 16.25 -16.30
N SER A 155 -14.97 16.02 -16.13
CA SER A 155 -15.56 14.66 -16.15
C SER A 155 -16.04 14.33 -17.57
N GLU A 156 -15.88 13.06 -17.94
CA GLU A 156 -16.42 12.45 -19.15
C GLU A 156 -17.26 11.22 -18.78
N GLU A 157 -18.05 10.70 -19.72
CA GLU A 157 -18.87 9.50 -19.47
C GLU A 157 -18.02 8.27 -19.08
N THR A 158 -16.76 8.26 -19.50
CA THR A 158 -15.81 7.16 -19.31
C THR A 158 -14.79 7.41 -18.19
N GLY A 159 -14.94 8.49 -17.42
CA GLY A 159 -14.05 8.78 -16.30
C GLY A 159 -13.69 10.24 -16.10
N GLU A 160 -12.60 10.49 -15.39
CA GLU A 160 -12.11 11.83 -15.08
C GLU A 160 -10.85 12.14 -15.88
N VAL A 161 -10.75 13.37 -16.39
CA VAL A 161 -9.58 13.88 -17.11
C VAL A 161 -8.86 14.90 -16.24
N PHE A 162 -7.56 14.73 -16.10
CA PHE A 162 -6.71 15.57 -15.25
C PHE A 162 -5.34 15.82 -15.89
N SER A 163 -4.67 16.88 -15.48
CA SER A 163 -3.26 17.09 -15.76
C SER A 163 -2.40 16.69 -14.58
N LEU A 164 -1.26 16.10 -14.87
CA LEU A 164 -0.20 15.81 -13.90
C LEU A 164 1.04 16.58 -14.31
N GLU A 165 1.52 17.44 -13.43
CA GLU A 165 2.78 18.14 -13.52
C GLU A 165 3.75 17.60 -12.50
N ASN A 166 5.02 17.40 -12.85
CA ASN A 166 6.07 16.99 -11.93
C ASN A 166 7.43 17.52 -12.37
N GLU A 167 8.43 17.43 -11.51
CA GLU A 167 9.77 17.94 -11.76
C GLU A 167 10.55 17.21 -12.87
N TRP A 168 10.07 16.04 -13.33
CA TRP A 168 10.74 15.21 -14.36
C TRP A 168 10.15 15.34 -15.74
N ARG A 169 8.92 15.85 -15.88
CA ARG A 169 8.19 15.98 -17.15
C ARG A 169 7.35 17.24 -17.18
N GLU A 170 7.23 17.79 -18.38
CA GLU A 170 6.19 18.80 -18.65
C GLU A 170 4.80 18.24 -18.33
N SER A 171 3.87 19.14 -18.02
CA SER A 171 2.47 18.80 -17.75
C SER A 171 1.90 17.88 -18.85
N SER A 172 1.34 16.76 -18.44
CA SER A 172 0.71 15.78 -19.32
C SER A 172 -0.74 15.56 -18.91
N ILE A 173 -1.60 15.29 -19.89
CA ILE A 173 -3.03 15.05 -19.67
C ILE A 173 -3.25 13.54 -19.60
N TYR A 174 -3.98 13.11 -18.57
CA TYR A 174 -4.34 11.73 -18.31
C TYR A 174 -5.84 11.58 -18.15
N GLN A 175 -6.33 10.35 -18.30
CA GLN A 175 -7.70 9.97 -18.00
C GLN A 175 -7.70 8.73 -17.13
N THR A 176 -8.51 8.72 -16.06
CA THR A 176 -8.84 7.54 -15.27
C THR A 176 -10.26 7.11 -15.56
N SER A 177 -10.54 5.82 -15.61
CA SER A 177 -11.90 5.27 -15.75
C SER A 177 -12.72 5.36 -14.45
N LEU A 178 -12.11 5.76 -13.35
CA LEU A 178 -12.78 5.95 -12.08
C LEU A 178 -13.54 7.28 -12.06
N LEU A 179 -14.77 7.27 -11.56
CA LEU A 179 -15.63 8.46 -11.47
C LEU A 179 -15.46 9.16 -10.13
N GLY A 180 -15.48 10.50 -10.17
CA GLY A 180 -15.34 11.37 -9.00
C GLY A 180 -13.99 12.10 -9.00
N THR A 181 -14.04 13.43 -8.79
CA THR A 181 -12.87 14.32 -8.91
C THR A 181 -11.71 13.92 -7.98
N TYR A 182 -11.99 13.31 -6.82
CA TYR A 182 -10.96 12.80 -5.90
C TYR A 182 -10.17 11.61 -6.48
N GLN A 183 -10.71 10.93 -7.49
CA GLN A 183 -10.00 9.84 -8.15
C GLN A 183 -8.82 10.33 -9.00
N THR A 184 -8.80 11.59 -9.38
CA THR A 184 -7.66 12.16 -10.09
C THR A 184 -6.43 12.28 -9.19
N ASP A 185 -6.63 12.63 -7.91
CA ASP A 185 -5.56 12.64 -6.90
C ASP A 185 -5.03 11.22 -6.60
N ASN A 186 -5.91 10.19 -6.68
CA ASN A 186 -5.53 8.80 -6.46
C ASN A 186 -4.85 8.16 -7.68
N ALA A 187 -5.14 8.64 -8.89
CA ALA A 187 -4.61 8.10 -10.14
C ALA A 187 -3.23 8.65 -10.52
N ALA A 188 -2.81 9.72 -9.87
CA ALA A 188 -1.54 10.41 -10.11
C ALA A 188 -0.41 9.85 -9.28
#